data_bfc7755b02bba53a91be4c1b31b572b7
#
_entry.id   bfc7755b02bba53a91be4c1b31b572b7
#
_cell.length_a   1.000
_cell.length_b   1.000
_cell.length_c   1.000
_cell.angle_alpha   90.00
_cell.angle_beta   90.00
_cell.angle_gamma   90.00
#
_symmetry.space_group_name_H-M   'P 1'
#
loop_
_entity.id
_entity.type
_entity.pdbx_description
1 polymer ?
#
loop_
_entity_poly.entity_id
_entity_poly.type
_entity_poly.pdbx_seq_one_letter_code
_entity_poly.pdbx_strand_id
1 'polypeptide(L)'
;MKPLLDLTDVNYTYQTAEGETPAVKNLSFRVFPDHFLGIIGPSGCGKSTILSLIAGLIQPNSGKIAVSAEIGYMPQKDHLLDWLSIKDNITLGPRIHHKLTPEKESWADKMLEEYGLAPFADARPSQLSGGMRQRAALIRTLALSPSLLLLDEPFSALDYQTRLTVSDDIYRILRTQHMSAVLVTHDISEAISFCDRIIVLTSRPASVKKTFDIHLTLDGDRTPFKARMAPEFKDYFNEIWGELNV
;
A
#
# COMPACT_ATOMS: atom_id res chain seq x y z
N MET A 1 -22.07 -5.70 5.29
CA MET A 1 -21.03 -4.79 5.81
C MET A 1 -20.86 -3.66 4.81
N LYS A 2 -20.71 -2.39 5.24
CA LYS A 2 -20.50 -1.26 4.33
C LYS A 2 -19.04 -1.22 3.90
N PRO A 3 -18.71 -1.06 2.60
CA PRO A 3 -17.33 -0.97 2.17
C PRO A 3 -16.70 0.36 2.62
N LEU A 4 -15.40 0.34 2.89
CA LEU A 4 -14.58 1.55 3.12
C LEU A 4 -14.26 2.27 1.81
N LEU A 5 -14.13 1.48 0.73
CA LEU A 5 -13.85 1.96 -0.62
C LEU A 5 -14.76 1.22 -1.61
N ASP A 6 -15.43 1.97 -2.47
CA ASP A 6 -16.27 1.43 -3.56
C ASP A 6 -15.99 2.19 -4.86
N LEU A 7 -15.41 1.51 -5.84
CA LEU A 7 -15.25 1.98 -7.20
C LEU A 7 -16.32 1.35 -8.08
N THR A 8 -17.01 2.17 -8.85
CA THR A 8 -18.06 1.72 -9.78
C THR A 8 -17.84 2.36 -11.15
N ASP A 9 -17.55 1.52 -12.16
CA ASP A 9 -17.36 1.87 -13.57
C ASP A 9 -16.42 3.06 -13.80
N VAL A 10 -15.31 3.11 -13.03
CA VAL A 10 -14.35 4.20 -13.06
C VAL A 10 -13.55 4.18 -14.35
N ASN A 11 -13.51 5.33 -15.02
CA ASN A 11 -12.72 5.55 -16.24
C ASN A 11 -11.84 6.77 -16.06
N TYR A 12 -10.60 6.67 -16.55
CA TYR A 12 -9.67 7.78 -16.54
C TYR A 12 -8.73 7.76 -17.76
N THR A 13 -8.62 8.93 -18.40
CA THR A 13 -7.78 9.16 -19.58
C THR A 13 -6.93 10.41 -19.32
N TYR A 14 -5.63 10.28 -19.46
CA TYR A 14 -4.73 11.43 -19.43
C TYR A 14 -4.88 12.25 -20.73
N GLN A 15 -4.96 13.57 -20.58
CA GLN A 15 -4.87 14.52 -21.68
C GLN A 15 -3.42 15.01 -21.75
N THR A 16 -2.75 14.77 -22.85
CA THR A 16 -1.37 15.20 -23.09
C THR A 16 -1.29 16.03 -24.38
N ALA A 17 -0.19 16.75 -24.57
CA ALA A 17 0.05 17.48 -25.83
C ALA A 17 0.08 16.57 -27.07
N GLU A 18 0.36 15.29 -26.86
CA GLU A 18 0.44 14.26 -27.91
C GLU A 18 -0.90 13.55 -28.16
N GLY A 19 -1.93 13.85 -27.36
CA GLY A 19 -3.26 13.27 -27.45
C GLY A 19 -3.77 12.61 -26.17
N GLU A 20 -4.84 11.84 -26.32
CA GLU A 20 -5.49 11.14 -25.23
C GLU A 20 -4.82 9.80 -24.94
N THR A 21 -4.61 9.52 -23.66
CA THR A 21 -4.03 8.26 -23.22
C THR A 21 -4.91 7.59 -22.17
N PRO A 22 -5.78 6.63 -22.58
CA PRO A 22 -6.61 5.90 -21.64
C PRO A 22 -5.75 5.12 -20.64
N ALA A 23 -5.95 5.35 -19.33
CA ALA A 23 -5.19 4.69 -18.27
C ALA A 23 -6.03 3.67 -17.50
N VAL A 24 -7.32 3.97 -17.25
CA VAL A 24 -8.25 3.10 -16.52
C VAL A 24 -9.55 3.02 -17.29
N LYS A 25 -10.13 1.81 -17.41
CA LYS A 25 -11.38 1.56 -18.14
C LYS A 25 -12.30 0.62 -17.35
N ASN A 26 -13.52 1.09 -17.08
CA ASN A 26 -14.60 0.32 -16.43
C ASN A 26 -14.13 -0.41 -15.16
N LEU A 27 -13.33 0.27 -14.33
CA LEU A 27 -12.77 -0.34 -13.14
C LEU A 27 -13.80 -0.32 -11.99
N SER A 28 -14.12 -1.50 -11.48
CA SER A 28 -15.06 -1.67 -10.36
C SER A 28 -14.50 -2.67 -9.35
N PHE A 29 -14.39 -2.28 -8.09
CA PHE A 29 -14.06 -3.16 -6.97
C PHE A 29 -14.37 -2.50 -5.62
N ARG A 30 -14.34 -3.30 -4.55
CA ARG A 30 -14.63 -2.85 -3.18
C ARG A 30 -13.57 -3.32 -2.20
N VAL A 31 -13.34 -2.50 -1.17
CA VAL A 31 -12.53 -2.86 -0.01
C VAL A 31 -13.39 -2.74 1.25
N PHE A 32 -13.40 -3.79 2.05
CA PHE A 32 -14.14 -3.85 3.31
C PHE A 32 -13.21 -3.62 4.52
N PRO A 33 -13.76 -3.29 5.70
CA PRO A 33 -12.98 -3.19 6.93
C PRO A 33 -12.17 -4.48 7.20
N ASP A 34 -10.98 -4.31 7.76
CA ASP A 34 -10.03 -5.40 8.10
C ASP A 34 -9.57 -6.24 6.90
N HIS A 35 -9.72 -5.72 5.66
CA HIS A 35 -9.39 -6.44 4.44
C HIS A 35 -8.17 -5.85 3.74
N PHE A 36 -7.26 -6.72 3.29
CA PHE A 36 -6.10 -6.34 2.49
C PHE A 36 -6.32 -6.76 1.04
N LEU A 37 -6.40 -5.76 0.15
CA LEU A 37 -6.57 -5.94 -1.28
C LEU A 37 -5.25 -5.74 -2.01
N GLY A 38 -4.78 -6.74 -2.74
CA GLY A 38 -3.67 -6.63 -3.67
C GLY A 38 -4.13 -6.22 -5.07
N ILE A 39 -3.40 -5.31 -5.70
CA ILE A 39 -3.59 -4.96 -7.11
C ILE A 39 -2.28 -5.22 -7.83
N ILE A 40 -2.30 -6.16 -8.76
CA ILE A 40 -1.15 -6.53 -9.58
C ILE A 40 -1.46 -6.38 -11.07
N GLY A 41 -0.44 -6.16 -11.86
CA GLY A 41 -0.58 -6.01 -13.29
C GLY A 41 0.72 -5.57 -13.96
N PRO A 42 0.81 -5.59 -15.31
CA PRO A 42 2.00 -5.21 -16.04
C PRO A 42 2.51 -3.82 -15.68
N SER A 43 3.81 -3.57 -15.89
CA SER A 43 4.37 -2.23 -15.72
C SER A 43 3.66 -1.23 -16.64
N GLY A 44 3.33 -0.04 -16.09
CA GLY A 44 2.66 1.02 -16.85
C GLY A 44 1.18 0.78 -17.17
N CYS A 45 0.54 -0.29 -16.63
CA CYS A 45 -0.88 -0.56 -16.89
C CYS A 45 -1.83 0.47 -16.25
N GLY A 46 -1.41 1.20 -15.20
CA GLY A 46 -2.23 2.22 -14.54
C GLY A 46 -2.39 2.03 -13.02
N LYS A 47 -1.61 1.17 -12.37
CA LYS A 47 -1.71 0.89 -10.91
C LYS A 47 -1.60 2.15 -10.05
N SER A 48 -0.56 2.97 -10.22
CA SER A 48 -0.39 4.22 -9.47
C SER A 48 -1.46 5.25 -9.82
N THR A 49 -2.00 5.22 -11.04
CA THR A 49 -3.16 6.04 -11.44
C THR A 49 -4.39 5.66 -10.61
N ILE A 50 -4.63 4.36 -10.41
CA ILE A 50 -5.75 3.87 -9.57
C ILE A 50 -5.59 4.37 -8.12
N LEU A 51 -4.38 4.28 -7.55
CA LEU A 51 -4.13 4.81 -6.20
C LEU A 51 -4.33 6.33 -6.13
N SER A 52 -3.88 7.08 -7.15
CA SER A 52 -4.09 8.54 -7.23
C SER A 52 -5.56 8.92 -7.32
N LEU A 53 -6.37 8.14 -8.03
CA LEU A 53 -7.82 8.30 -8.10
C LEU A 53 -8.47 8.04 -6.73
N ILE A 54 -8.09 6.96 -6.05
CA ILE A 54 -8.60 6.62 -4.72
C ILE A 54 -8.21 7.68 -3.68
N ALA A 55 -6.97 8.17 -3.75
CA ALA A 55 -6.48 9.22 -2.87
C ALA A 55 -7.09 10.61 -3.15
N GLY A 56 -7.89 10.75 -4.22
CA GLY A 56 -8.50 12.03 -4.61
C GLY A 56 -7.52 13.05 -5.20
N LEU A 57 -6.31 12.61 -5.58
CA LEU A 57 -5.29 13.47 -6.21
C LEU A 57 -5.65 13.83 -7.65
N ILE A 58 -6.40 12.96 -8.31
CA ILE A 58 -6.99 13.17 -9.63
C ILE A 58 -8.45 12.72 -9.62
N GLN A 59 -9.28 13.30 -10.50
CA GLN A 59 -10.70 12.99 -10.60
C GLN A 59 -10.98 12.06 -11.78
N PRO A 60 -11.85 11.05 -11.65
CA PRO A 60 -12.21 10.19 -12.77
C PRO A 60 -12.96 10.97 -13.85
N ASN A 61 -12.79 10.58 -15.13
CA ASN A 61 -13.58 11.17 -16.22
C ASN A 61 -15.05 10.69 -16.18
N SER A 62 -15.29 9.46 -15.70
CA SER A 62 -16.62 8.92 -15.46
C SER A 62 -16.57 7.79 -14.44
N GLY A 63 -17.73 7.37 -13.97
CA GLY A 63 -17.89 6.41 -12.87
C GLY A 63 -17.91 7.11 -11.52
N LYS A 64 -17.83 6.31 -10.45
CA LYS A 64 -17.91 6.83 -9.07
C LYS A 64 -16.88 6.17 -8.18
N ILE A 65 -16.26 6.98 -7.34
CA ILE A 65 -15.40 6.53 -6.24
C ILE A 65 -16.01 7.03 -4.93
N ALA A 66 -16.40 6.10 -4.08
CA ALA A 66 -16.94 6.39 -2.76
C ALA A 66 -15.92 5.91 -1.70
N VAL A 67 -15.41 6.85 -0.90
CA VAL A 67 -14.50 6.58 0.20
C VAL A 67 -15.19 6.95 1.50
N SER A 68 -15.27 6.00 2.44
CA SER A 68 -15.83 6.21 3.79
C SER A 68 -14.79 5.96 4.88
N ALA A 69 -13.51 6.23 4.56
CA ALA A 69 -12.35 5.99 5.41
C ALA A 69 -11.41 7.18 5.41
N GLU A 70 -10.66 7.39 6.49
CA GLU A 70 -9.47 8.25 6.45
C GLU A 70 -8.35 7.50 5.71
N ILE A 71 -7.82 8.11 4.64
CA ILE A 71 -6.79 7.51 3.80
C ILE A 71 -5.41 7.92 4.27
N GLY A 72 -4.53 6.92 4.45
CA GLY A 72 -3.08 7.10 4.46
C GLY A 72 -2.50 6.67 3.12
N TYR A 73 -1.73 7.52 2.45
CA TYR A 73 -1.11 7.18 1.17
C TYR A 73 0.41 7.15 1.29
N MET A 74 0.98 5.99 1.00
CA MET A 74 2.41 5.77 0.91
C MET A 74 2.78 5.55 -0.55
N PRO A 75 3.34 6.55 -1.24
CA PRO A 75 3.77 6.44 -2.62
C PRO A 75 5.06 5.61 -2.73
N GLN A 76 5.39 5.16 -3.96
CA GLN A 76 6.54 4.30 -4.26
C GLN A 76 7.87 4.88 -3.75
N LYS A 77 8.07 6.20 -3.89
CA LYS A 77 9.20 6.91 -3.28
C LYS A 77 8.83 7.34 -1.86
N ASP A 78 9.78 7.32 -0.94
CA ASP A 78 9.56 7.68 0.46
C ASP A 78 9.10 9.14 0.67
N HIS A 79 9.50 10.06 -0.22
CA HIS A 79 9.18 11.49 -0.16
C HIS A 79 9.37 12.09 1.24
N LEU A 80 10.37 11.61 1.96
CA LEU A 80 10.79 12.27 3.19
C LEU A 80 11.38 13.65 2.84
N LEU A 81 11.09 14.64 3.68
CA LEU A 81 11.61 15.99 3.48
C LEU A 81 13.06 16.05 4.00
N ASP A 82 14.00 16.28 3.10
CA ASP A 82 15.44 16.21 3.40
C ASP A 82 15.92 17.24 4.43
N TRP A 83 15.17 18.35 4.59
CA TRP A 83 15.48 19.41 5.55
C TRP A 83 14.88 19.18 6.94
N LEU A 84 14.08 18.13 7.12
CA LEU A 84 13.51 17.74 8.41
C LEU A 84 14.26 16.53 8.99
N SER A 85 14.27 16.42 10.32
CA SER A 85 14.68 15.17 10.99
C SER A 85 13.71 14.04 10.69
N ILE A 86 14.09 12.80 10.98
CA ILE A 86 13.19 11.64 10.83
C ILE A 86 11.97 11.81 11.76
N LYS A 87 12.17 12.21 13.01
CA LYS A 87 11.05 12.49 13.94
C LYS A 87 10.14 13.62 13.44
N ASP A 88 10.71 14.70 12.90
CA ASP A 88 9.92 15.78 12.31
C ASP A 88 9.14 15.35 11.07
N ASN A 89 9.72 14.50 10.22
CA ASN A 89 9.02 13.90 9.09
C ASN A 89 7.81 13.08 9.56
N ILE A 90 7.98 12.23 10.58
CA ILE A 90 6.91 11.38 11.12
C ILE A 90 5.78 12.23 11.71
N THR A 91 6.12 13.26 12.47
CA THR A 91 5.13 14.11 13.15
C THR A 91 4.55 15.21 12.26
N LEU A 92 5.04 15.36 11.03
CA LEU A 92 4.63 16.43 10.11
C LEU A 92 3.12 16.44 9.84
N GLY A 93 2.53 15.31 9.52
CA GLY A 93 1.10 15.20 9.24
C GLY A 93 0.24 15.67 10.41
N PRO A 94 0.39 15.08 11.61
CA PRO A 94 -0.29 15.58 12.81
C PRO A 94 -0.06 17.06 13.09
N ARG A 95 1.15 17.58 12.85
CA ARG A 95 1.50 19.00 13.04
C ARG A 95 0.72 19.92 12.08
N ILE A 96 0.70 19.57 10.78
CA ILE A 96 -0.03 20.36 9.77
C ILE A 96 -1.54 20.37 10.06
N HIS A 97 -2.08 19.27 10.52
CA HIS A 97 -3.51 19.18 10.86
C HIS A 97 -3.85 19.74 12.25
N HIS A 98 -2.90 20.35 12.95
CA HIS A 98 -3.07 20.83 14.34
C HIS A 98 -3.58 19.76 15.31
N LYS A 99 -3.19 18.50 15.06
CA LYS A 99 -3.55 17.31 15.85
C LYS A 99 -2.33 16.68 16.55
N LEU A 100 -1.19 17.37 16.61
CA LEU A 100 -0.02 16.89 17.33
C LEU A 100 -0.25 17.10 18.84
N THR A 101 -0.42 15.98 19.55
CA THR A 101 -0.60 15.95 21.01
C THR A 101 0.59 15.22 21.65
N PRO A 102 0.81 15.37 22.98
CA PRO A 102 1.85 14.61 23.68
C PRO A 102 1.73 13.07 23.48
N GLU A 103 0.50 12.56 23.37
CA GLU A 103 0.23 11.14 23.13
C GLU A 103 0.70 10.72 21.73
N LYS A 104 0.53 11.59 20.70
CA LYS A 104 1.01 11.32 19.35
C LYS A 104 2.53 11.45 19.24
N GLU A 105 3.15 12.35 19.98
CA GLU A 105 4.61 12.40 20.09
C GLU A 105 5.17 11.13 20.75
N SER A 106 4.58 10.71 21.86
CA SER A 106 4.95 9.46 22.53
C SER A 106 4.73 8.23 21.62
N TRP A 107 3.63 8.22 20.85
CA TRP A 107 3.38 7.18 19.85
C TRP A 107 4.47 7.17 18.78
N ALA A 108 4.90 8.33 18.28
CA ALA A 108 5.97 8.43 17.28
C ALA A 108 7.30 7.90 17.83
N ASP A 109 7.65 8.25 19.07
CA ASP A 109 8.85 7.75 19.75
C ASP A 109 8.81 6.23 19.91
N LYS A 110 7.66 5.68 20.34
CA LYS A 110 7.46 4.23 20.42
C LYS A 110 7.60 3.55 19.06
N MET A 111 7.04 4.12 18.00
CA MET A 111 7.19 3.58 16.65
C MET A 111 8.64 3.62 16.18
N LEU A 112 9.35 4.72 16.43
CA LEU A 112 10.79 4.81 16.13
C LEU A 112 11.58 3.71 16.84
N GLU A 113 11.27 3.40 18.08
CA GLU A 113 11.93 2.34 18.85
C GLU A 113 11.59 0.94 18.28
N GLU A 114 10.30 0.66 18.08
CA GLU A 114 9.81 -0.62 17.57
C GLU A 114 10.36 -0.96 16.18
N TYR A 115 10.56 0.07 15.32
CA TYR A 115 11.14 -0.10 13.98
C TYR A 115 12.65 0.05 13.92
N GLY A 116 13.33 0.17 15.05
CA GLY A 116 14.79 0.30 15.13
C GLY A 116 15.33 1.60 14.55
N LEU A 117 14.53 2.66 14.57
CA LEU A 117 14.89 3.99 14.09
C LEU A 117 15.17 5.00 15.21
N ALA A 118 15.01 4.63 16.48
CA ALA A 118 15.24 5.53 17.62
C ALA A 118 16.62 6.22 17.61
N PRO A 119 17.73 5.52 17.29
CA PRO A 119 19.06 6.17 17.21
C PRO A 119 19.17 7.21 16.08
N PHE A 120 18.21 7.22 15.15
CA PHE A 120 18.19 8.08 13.96
C PHE A 120 17.07 9.12 14.01
N ALA A 121 16.41 9.29 15.16
CA ALA A 121 15.27 10.21 15.30
C ALA A 121 15.62 11.63 14.84
N ASP A 122 16.79 12.12 15.20
CA ASP A 122 17.30 13.45 14.86
C ASP A 122 18.12 13.51 13.55
N ALA A 123 18.33 12.34 12.92
CA ALA A 123 19.07 12.26 11.66
C ALA A 123 18.23 12.79 10.49
N ARG A 124 18.91 13.14 9.38
CA ARG A 124 18.27 13.54 8.12
C ARG A 124 18.04 12.31 7.23
N PRO A 125 17.06 12.33 6.31
CA PRO A 125 16.80 11.24 5.39
C PRO A 125 18.05 10.76 4.61
N SER A 126 18.93 11.66 4.24
CA SER A 126 20.19 11.34 3.52
C SER A 126 21.18 10.47 4.33
N GLN A 127 21.02 10.40 5.64
CA GLN A 127 21.86 9.61 6.54
C GLN A 127 21.33 8.18 6.76
N LEU A 128 20.15 7.85 6.20
CA LEU A 128 19.48 6.58 6.36
C LEU A 128 19.66 5.68 5.13
N SER A 129 19.67 4.36 5.34
CA SER A 129 19.57 3.39 4.25
C SER A 129 18.17 3.46 3.59
N GLY A 130 18.02 2.90 2.38
CA GLY A 130 16.73 2.85 1.69
C GLY A 130 15.63 2.19 2.54
N GLY A 131 15.92 1.07 3.19
CA GLY A 131 14.99 0.37 4.08
C GLY A 131 14.61 1.18 5.32
N MET A 132 15.54 1.93 5.89
CA MET A 132 15.25 2.82 7.02
C MET A 132 14.35 3.98 6.60
N ARG A 133 14.58 4.57 5.42
CA ARG A 133 13.70 5.63 4.87
C ARG A 133 12.30 5.08 4.61
N GLN A 134 12.19 3.87 4.06
CA GLN A 134 10.90 3.23 3.80
C GLN A 134 10.10 3.03 5.09
N ARG A 135 10.74 2.53 6.17
CA ARG A 135 10.11 2.40 7.50
C ARG A 135 9.68 3.77 8.06
N ALA A 136 10.53 4.78 7.97
CA ALA A 136 10.19 6.13 8.41
C ALA A 136 8.97 6.72 7.64
N ALA A 137 8.91 6.52 6.32
CA ALA A 137 7.78 6.94 5.50
C ALA A 137 6.48 6.22 5.87
N LEU A 138 6.56 4.93 6.20
CA LEU A 138 5.41 4.20 6.72
C LEU A 138 4.93 4.77 8.05
N ILE A 139 5.84 4.94 9.04
CA ILE A 139 5.47 5.50 10.35
C ILE A 139 4.84 6.89 10.17
N ARG A 140 5.39 7.72 9.28
CA ARG A 140 4.80 9.03 8.94
C ARG A 140 3.36 8.90 8.44
N THR A 141 3.10 7.92 7.59
CA THR A 141 1.75 7.68 7.06
C THR A 141 0.80 7.18 8.16
N LEU A 142 1.28 6.31 9.04
CA LEU A 142 0.51 5.78 10.18
C LEU A 142 0.22 6.82 11.26
N ALA A 143 1.04 7.87 11.39
CA ALA A 143 0.88 8.93 12.40
C ALA A 143 -0.45 9.69 12.28
N LEU A 144 -1.09 9.64 11.11
CA LEU A 144 -2.44 10.19 10.88
C LEU A 144 -3.57 9.26 11.35
N SER A 145 -3.23 8.04 11.78
CA SER A 145 -4.19 7.00 12.20
C SER A 145 -5.24 6.70 11.12
N PRO A 146 -4.83 6.41 9.86
CA PRO A 146 -5.77 6.14 8.79
C PRO A 146 -6.51 4.82 9.03
N SER A 147 -7.73 4.68 8.50
CA SER A 147 -8.47 3.42 8.50
C SER A 147 -8.30 2.62 7.20
N LEU A 148 -7.83 3.27 6.12
CA LEU A 148 -7.46 2.66 4.85
C LEU A 148 -6.07 3.13 4.41
N LEU A 149 -5.16 2.18 4.24
CA LEU A 149 -3.81 2.46 3.78
C LEU A 149 -3.66 2.13 2.29
N LEU A 150 -3.14 3.07 1.51
CA LEU A 150 -2.77 2.88 0.11
C LEU A 150 -1.26 2.75 0.03
N LEU A 151 -0.77 1.60 -0.44
CA LEU A 151 0.65 1.25 -0.52
C LEU A 151 1.05 1.06 -1.99
N ASP A 152 1.89 1.95 -2.51
CA ASP A 152 2.38 1.87 -3.89
C ASP A 152 3.81 1.29 -3.89
N GLU A 153 3.94 0.01 -4.20
CA GLU A 153 5.20 -0.75 -4.23
C GLU A 153 6.08 -0.53 -2.96
N PRO A 154 5.51 -0.71 -1.75
CA PRO A 154 6.14 -0.28 -0.50
C PRO A 154 7.46 -0.99 -0.18
N PHE A 155 7.77 -2.10 -0.84
CA PHE A 155 8.95 -2.92 -0.56
C PHE A 155 9.95 -2.96 -1.72
N SER A 156 9.69 -2.23 -2.81
CA SER A 156 10.49 -2.32 -4.06
C SER A 156 11.95 -1.86 -3.91
N ALA A 157 12.23 -0.95 -2.97
CA ALA A 157 13.56 -0.42 -2.71
C ALA A 157 14.39 -1.25 -1.70
N LEU A 158 13.83 -2.39 -1.21
CA LEU A 158 14.46 -3.22 -0.19
C LEU A 158 15.15 -4.44 -0.80
N ASP A 159 16.31 -4.83 -0.23
CA ASP A 159 16.87 -6.15 -0.49
C ASP A 159 15.95 -7.26 0.02
N TYR A 160 16.16 -8.48 -0.44
CA TYR A 160 15.25 -9.59 -0.19
C TYR A 160 15.04 -9.90 1.30
N GLN A 161 16.11 -9.90 2.12
CA GLN A 161 16.01 -10.23 3.54
C GLN A 161 15.29 -9.13 4.33
N THR A 162 15.69 -7.88 4.09
CA THR A 162 15.03 -6.70 4.67
C THR A 162 13.54 -6.65 4.29
N ARG A 163 13.21 -6.98 3.04
CA ARG A 163 11.84 -7.03 2.53
C ARG A 163 10.97 -8.02 3.33
N LEU A 164 11.47 -9.24 3.57
CA LEU A 164 10.74 -10.23 4.35
C LEU A 164 10.44 -9.73 5.77
N THR A 165 11.45 -9.21 6.46
CA THR A 165 11.30 -8.72 7.83
C THR A 165 10.35 -7.53 7.88
N VAL A 166 10.54 -6.53 7.03
CA VAL A 166 9.71 -5.31 7.00
C VAL A 166 8.27 -5.63 6.61
N SER A 167 8.04 -6.56 5.68
CA SER A 167 6.68 -6.95 5.30
C SER A 167 5.93 -7.63 6.45
N ASP A 168 6.61 -8.48 7.24
CA ASP A 168 6.03 -9.12 8.42
C ASP A 168 5.68 -8.09 9.51
N ASP A 169 6.57 -7.14 9.77
CA ASP A 169 6.36 -6.07 10.74
C ASP A 169 5.15 -5.20 10.34
N ILE A 170 5.13 -4.74 9.09
CA ILE A 170 4.03 -3.93 8.55
C ILE A 170 2.71 -4.69 8.64
N TYR A 171 2.69 -5.95 8.19
CA TYR A 171 1.50 -6.78 8.22
C TYR A 171 0.93 -6.89 9.64
N ARG A 172 1.79 -7.20 10.63
CA ARG A 172 1.42 -7.34 12.03
C ARG A 172 0.80 -6.05 12.59
N ILE A 173 1.40 -4.91 12.28
CA ILE A 173 0.91 -3.61 12.75
C ILE A 173 -0.46 -3.31 12.17
N LEU A 174 -0.63 -3.46 10.86
CA LEU A 174 -1.90 -3.18 10.21
C LEU A 174 -3.01 -4.08 10.74
N ARG A 175 -2.72 -5.37 10.98
CA ARG A 175 -3.69 -6.30 11.56
C ARG A 175 -4.03 -5.97 13.01
N THR A 176 -3.02 -5.67 13.85
CA THR A 176 -3.22 -5.32 15.26
C THR A 176 -4.03 -4.03 15.43
N GLN A 177 -3.89 -3.09 14.50
CA GLN A 177 -4.62 -1.82 14.52
C GLN A 177 -5.94 -1.88 13.72
N HIS A 178 -6.39 -3.05 13.27
CA HIS A 178 -7.61 -3.23 12.47
C HIS A 178 -7.68 -2.31 11.25
N MET A 179 -6.54 -2.06 10.62
CA MET A 179 -6.46 -1.25 9.41
C MET A 179 -6.80 -2.10 8.18
N SER A 180 -7.32 -1.44 7.16
CA SER A 180 -7.47 -2.03 5.82
C SER A 180 -6.39 -1.50 4.90
N ALA A 181 -6.02 -2.26 3.87
CA ALA A 181 -4.98 -1.84 2.94
C ALA A 181 -5.31 -2.15 1.48
N VAL A 182 -4.86 -1.26 0.59
CA VAL A 182 -4.73 -1.54 -0.85
C VAL A 182 -3.25 -1.54 -1.16
N LEU A 183 -2.72 -2.70 -1.50
CA LEU A 183 -1.32 -2.91 -1.87
C LEU A 183 -1.20 -3.00 -3.38
N VAL A 184 -0.48 -2.06 -4.00
CA VAL A 184 -0.05 -2.16 -5.39
C VAL A 184 1.37 -2.71 -5.42
N THR A 185 1.58 -3.79 -6.16
CA THR A 185 2.90 -4.39 -6.34
C THR A 185 3.00 -5.07 -7.71
N HIS A 186 4.22 -5.30 -8.17
CA HIS A 186 4.52 -6.16 -9.31
C HIS A 186 5.04 -7.55 -8.86
N ASP A 187 5.23 -7.76 -7.56
CA ASP A 187 5.68 -9.03 -6.99
C ASP A 187 4.47 -9.88 -6.56
N ILE A 188 4.25 -10.99 -7.30
CA ILE A 188 3.17 -11.94 -7.01
C ILE A 188 3.29 -12.52 -5.61
N SER A 189 4.53 -12.80 -5.17
CA SER A 189 4.78 -13.39 -3.86
C SER A 189 4.43 -12.43 -2.72
N GLU A 190 4.66 -11.13 -2.90
CA GLU A 190 4.18 -10.10 -1.97
C GLU A 190 2.66 -10.10 -1.89
N ALA A 191 1.98 -10.02 -3.04
CA ALA A 191 0.53 -9.98 -3.08
C ALA A 191 -0.11 -11.19 -2.39
N ILE A 192 0.34 -12.41 -2.71
CA ILE A 192 -0.19 -13.65 -2.09
C ILE A 192 0.09 -13.68 -0.59
N SER A 193 1.28 -13.27 -0.16
CA SER A 193 1.66 -13.37 1.25
C SER A 193 0.95 -12.32 2.12
N PHE A 194 0.67 -11.14 1.57
CA PHE A 194 0.16 -9.99 2.31
C PHE A 194 -1.37 -9.81 2.22
N CYS A 195 -1.99 -10.14 1.08
CA CYS A 195 -3.37 -9.78 0.79
C CYS A 195 -4.37 -10.92 1.02
N ASP A 196 -5.61 -10.56 1.37
CA ASP A 196 -6.73 -11.49 1.48
C ASP A 196 -7.40 -11.73 0.12
N ARG A 197 -7.31 -10.71 -0.75
CA ARG A 197 -7.83 -10.74 -2.12
C ARG A 197 -6.84 -10.07 -3.05
N ILE A 198 -6.72 -10.59 -4.27
CA ILE A 198 -5.85 -10.03 -5.31
C ILE A 198 -6.67 -9.77 -6.57
N ILE A 199 -6.52 -8.58 -7.13
CA ILE A 199 -7.02 -8.20 -8.44
C ILE A 199 -5.86 -8.18 -9.42
N VAL A 200 -5.98 -8.97 -10.49
CA VAL A 200 -5.08 -8.93 -11.65
C VAL A 200 -5.66 -7.98 -12.68
N LEU A 201 -4.86 -7.01 -13.09
CA LEU A 201 -5.25 -6.02 -14.09
C LEU A 201 -4.81 -6.44 -15.50
N THR A 202 -5.57 -5.99 -16.49
CA THR A 202 -5.15 -6.03 -17.90
C THR A 202 -3.95 -5.11 -18.14
N SER A 203 -3.31 -5.24 -19.30
CA SER A 203 -2.48 -4.18 -19.87
C SER A 203 -3.33 -2.93 -20.09
N ARG A 204 -2.63 -1.78 -20.31
CA ARG A 204 -3.27 -0.47 -20.46
C ARG A 204 -4.28 -0.42 -21.63
N PRO A 205 -5.48 0.15 -21.41
CA PRO A 205 -6.03 0.69 -20.16
C PRO A 205 -6.35 -0.38 -19.13
N ALA A 206 -6.03 -0.09 -17.83
CA ALA A 206 -6.28 -1.02 -16.74
C ALA A 206 -7.76 -1.31 -16.54
N SER A 207 -8.12 -2.57 -16.54
CA SER A 207 -9.41 -3.09 -16.10
C SER A 207 -9.20 -4.38 -15.29
N VAL A 208 -10.19 -4.81 -14.53
CA VAL A 208 -10.08 -6.07 -13.79
C VAL A 208 -10.08 -7.23 -14.78
N LYS A 209 -8.99 -7.99 -14.83
CA LYS A 209 -8.88 -9.22 -15.62
C LYS A 209 -9.41 -10.41 -14.83
N LYS A 210 -8.96 -10.59 -13.61
CA LYS A 210 -9.36 -11.68 -12.72
C LYS A 210 -9.19 -11.28 -11.25
N THR A 211 -9.96 -11.90 -10.38
CA THR A 211 -9.88 -11.72 -8.93
C THR A 211 -9.63 -13.06 -8.26
N PHE A 212 -8.75 -13.07 -7.26
CA PHE A 212 -8.42 -14.24 -6.45
C PHE A 212 -8.72 -13.94 -4.98
N ASP A 213 -9.50 -14.76 -4.32
CA ASP A 213 -9.60 -14.80 -2.87
C ASP A 213 -8.51 -15.74 -2.33
N ILE A 214 -7.67 -15.24 -1.44
CA ILE A 214 -6.47 -15.96 -0.99
C ILE A 214 -6.76 -16.68 0.33
N HIS A 215 -6.82 -17.98 0.27
CA HIS A 215 -7.02 -18.85 1.42
C HIS A 215 -5.80 -19.76 1.58
N LEU A 216 -5.06 -19.58 2.66
CA LEU A 216 -3.83 -20.31 2.97
C LEU A 216 -4.02 -21.12 4.25
N THR A 217 -3.62 -22.38 4.22
CA THR A 217 -3.58 -23.24 5.42
C THR A 217 -2.30 -22.93 6.20
N LEU A 218 -2.44 -22.40 7.41
CA LEU A 218 -1.32 -21.92 8.23
C LEU A 218 -1.41 -22.42 9.66
N ASP A 219 -0.27 -22.70 10.28
CA ASP A 219 -0.16 -22.95 11.71
C ASP A 219 -0.10 -21.62 12.48
N GLY A 220 -1.20 -21.24 13.17
CA GLY A 220 -1.34 -20.03 13.94
C GLY A 220 -1.54 -18.77 13.08
N ASP A 221 -1.14 -17.60 13.62
CA ASP A 221 -1.40 -16.32 12.97
C ASP A 221 -0.67 -16.20 11.64
N ARG A 222 -1.38 -15.61 10.66
CA ARG A 222 -0.83 -15.32 9.35
C ARG A 222 0.22 -14.23 9.45
N THR A 223 1.40 -14.50 8.87
CA THR A 223 2.39 -13.48 8.52
C THR A 223 2.81 -13.68 7.07
N PRO A 224 3.34 -12.64 6.37
CA PRO A 224 3.87 -12.77 5.03
C PRO A 224 4.93 -13.87 4.89
N PHE A 225 5.77 -14.06 5.90
CA PHE A 225 6.76 -15.14 5.92
C PHE A 225 6.09 -16.53 5.97
N LYS A 226 5.17 -16.74 6.92
CA LYS A 226 4.43 -18.02 7.04
C LYS A 226 3.57 -18.30 5.79
N ALA A 227 2.94 -17.27 5.24
CA ALA A 227 2.12 -17.40 4.04
C ALA A 227 2.89 -18.02 2.86
N ARG A 228 4.18 -17.69 2.72
CA ARG A 228 5.06 -18.26 1.68
C ARG A 228 5.35 -19.75 1.85
N MET A 229 5.13 -20.30 3.06
CA MET A 229 5.31 -21.71 3.39
C MET A 229 4.02 -22.53 3.24
N ALA A 230 2.89 -21.87 3.01
CA ALA A 230 1.61 -22.55 2.84
C ALA A 230 1.59 -23.44 1.60
N PRO A 231 0.98 -24.66 1.66
CA PRO A 231 0.94 -25.57 0.53
C PRO A 231 0.27 -24.96 -0.71
N GLU A 232 -0.75 -24.11 -0.53
CA GLU A 232 -1.50 -23.48 -1.63
C GLU A 232 -0.73 -22.32 -2.30
N PHE A 233 0.34 -21.82 -1.68
CA PHE A 233 1.08 -20.67 -2.17
C PHE A 233 1.57 -20.82 -3.60
N LYS A 234 2.13 -21.99 -3.92
CA LYS A 234 2.65 -22.28 -5.25
C LYS A 234 1.56 -22.32 -6.32
N ASP A 235 0.38 -22.83 -5.96
CA ASP A 235 -0.74 -22.93 -6.89
C ASP A 235 -1.28 -21.54 -7.24
N TYR A 236 -1.50 -20.68 -6.22
CA TYR A 236 -1.84 -19.27 -6.45
C TYR A 236 -0.79 -18.54 -7.28
N PHE A 237 0.49 -18.76 -6.99
CA PHE A 237 1.58 -18.14 -7.76
C PHE A 237 1.50 -18.52 -9.23
N ASN A 238 1.35 -19.80 -9.55
CA ASN A 238 1.28 -20.30 -10.93
C ASN A 238 0.04 -19.77 -11.66
N GLU A 239 -1.11 -19.76 -11.01
CA GLU A 239 -2.34 -19.23 -11.61
C GLU A 239 -2.23 -17.73 -11.91
N ILE A 240 -1.76 -16.95 -10.95
CA ILE A 240 -1.60 -15.50 -11.11
C ILE A 240 -0.54 -15.17 -12.17
N TRP A 241 0.57 -15.92 -12.17
CA TRP A 241 1.60 -15.79 -13.20
C TRP A 241 1.05 -16.08 -14.61
N GLY A 242 0.23 -17.11 -14.75
CA GLY A 242 -0.46 -17.41 -16.00
C GLY A 242 -1.32 -16.25 -16.50
N GLU A 243 -2.05 -15.60 -15.58
CA GLU A 243 -2.91 -14.45 -15.94
C GLU A 243 -2.12 -13.19 -16.34
N LEU A 244 -0.90 -13.00 -15.84
CA LEU A 244 -0.08 -11.84 -16.17
C LEU A 244 0.66 -11.98 -17.52
N ASN A 245 0.89 -13.19 -17.99
CA ASN A 245 1.69 -13.47 -19.19
C ASN A 245 0.86 -13.81 -20.44
N VAL A 246 -0.46 -13.70 -20.40
CA VAL A 246 -1.39 -13.96 -21.52
C VAL A 246 -1.93 -12.68 -22.11
#